data_ebd8938e8d63ba6643dda3c2dc72e680
#
_entry.id   ebd8938e8d63ba6643dda3c2dc72e680
#
_cell.length_a   1.000
_cell.length_b   1.000
_cell.length_c   1.000
_cell.angle_alpha   90.00
_cell.angle_beta   90.00
_cell.angle_gamma   90.00
#
_symmetry.space_group_name_H-M   'P 1'
#
loop_
_entity.id
_entity.type
_entity.pdbx_description
1 polymer ?
#
loop_
_entity_poly.entity_id
_entity_poly.type
_entity_poly.pdbx_seq_one_letter_code
_entity_poly.pdbx_strand_id
1 'polypeptide(L)'
;MKTKLFLLSFLGLFFANAQTLNFKHLADMSMGRGAISSVIVDDNIYVSNGYKDTDGNANFMEKYSIKDNRWSVFNSNLLTKRFANSETYNNKIYIFNGWGNSHLEIVDLATNTITKGAVNHSYTGNAGSAIYNGKIYVFGGSGLNGASTTVFSNKFQYYDIASNTWNPLPNMPTAREAKGKIVNDKLYVIGGFNGTSSRLVNVYDLNKNLWTEQYTMPAGISGHSLAVSGNKIFIAGGYNNQTFLAYFDTETNKLHQLSSNMIPRRHAAAEIYNNKLYIIGGSTTSLTKSAIKSIQVADISEGALSNENTNEDVFKSKVYTNAQRDGFVISNKNNSNQFEYTVYTMDGKEVGKSFAYYNKNIDLSKVPRGTYIFTYKNEKGLLQQIKIIR
;
A
#
# COMPACT_ATOMS: atom_id res chain seq x y z
N MET A 1 -33.34 48.58 -4.24
CA MET A 1 -33.00 47.45 -3.39
C MET A 1 -32.25 46.42 -4.24
N LYS A 2 -30.95 46.24 -4.03
CA LYS A 2 -30.13 45.27 -4.76
C LYS A 2 -30.04 43.99 -3.92
N THR A 3 -30.73 42.94 -4.36
CA THR A 3 -30.67 41.61 -3.73
C THR A 3 -29.35 40.96 -4.01
N LYS A 4 -28.50 40.77 -3.00
CA LYS A 4 -27.27 40.02 -3.10
C LYS A 4 -27.58 38.52 -3.07
N LEU A 5 -27.31 37.83 -4.16
CA LEU A 5 -27.38 36.39 -4.27
C LEU A 5 -26.13 35.80 -3.57
N PHE A 6 -26.32 35.17 -2.42
CA PHE A 6 -25.29 34.40 -1.75
C PHE A 6 -25.23 33.00 -2.38
N LEU A 7 -24.20 32.74 -3.15
CA LEU A 7 -23.86 31.37 -3.63
C LEU A 7 -23.19 30.60 -2.48
N LEU A 8 -23.96 29.80 -1.75
CA LEU A 8 -23.41 28.83 -0.80
C LEU A 8 -22.82 27.64 -1.61
N SER A 9 -21.49 27.59 -1.74
CA SER A 9 -20.80 26.41 -2.24
C SER A 9 -20.91 25.30 -1.19
N PHE A 10 -21.74 24.32 -1.45
CA PHE A 10 -21.86 23.11 -0.64
C PHE A 10 -20.63 22.23 -0.90
N LEU A 11 -19.71 22.21 0.05
CA LEU A 11 -18.68 21.17 0.15
C LEU A 11 -19.38 19.86 0.56
N GLY A 12 -19.76 19.05 -0.41
CA GLY A 12 -20.23 17.69 -0.16
C GLY A 12 -19.08 16.90 0.43
N LEU A 13 -19.13 16.57 1.72
CA LEU A 13 -18.30 15.52 2.31
C LEU A 13 -18.71 14.20 1.65
N PHE A 14 -18.05 13.86 0.56
CA PHE A 14 -18.07 12.49 0.06
C PHE A 14 -17.32 11.64 1.08
N PHE A 15 -18.03 10.95 1.96
CA PHE A 15 -17.49 9.77 2.60
C PHE A 15 -17.25 8.74 1.50
N ALA A 16 -16.08 8.78 0.88
CA ALA A 16 -15.61 7.67 0.09
C ALA A 16 -15.53 6.49 1.06
N ASN A 17 -16.38 5.50 0.92
CA ASN A 17 -16.21 4.22 1.59
C ASN A 17 -14.87 3.68 1.10
N ALA A 18 -13.85 3.79 1.94
CA ALA A 18 -12.55 3.23 1.63
C ALA A 18 -12.74 1.71 1.49
N GLN A 19 -12.35 1.21 0.34
CA GLN A 19 -12.37 -0.22 0.07
C GLN A 19 -11.56 -0.96 1.13
N THR A 20 -12.09 -2.08 1.64
CA THR A 20 -11.46 -2.85 2.70
C THR A 20 -10.80 -4.10 2.13
N LEU A 21 -9.48 -4.20 2.22
CA LEU A 21 -8.74 -5.44 1.93
C LEU A 21 -8.66 -6.31 3.18
N ASN A 22 -9.09 -7.56 3.03
CA ASN A 22 -9.07 -8.54 4.11
C ASN A 22 -7.82 -9.41 4.03
N PHE A 23 -6.86 -9.12 4.91
CA PHE A 23 -5.65 -9.92 5.04
C PHE A 23 -5.90 -11.20 5.82
N LYS A 24 -5.42 -12.32 5.29
CA LYS A 24 -5.36 -13.62 5.95
C LYS A 24 -3.95 -13.86 6.46
N HIS A 25 -3.83 -14.47 7.62
CA HIS A 25 -2.55 -14.91 8.18
C HIS A 25 -2.09 -16.20 7.49
N LEU A 26 -0.81 -16.28 7.20
CA LEU A 26 -0.13 -17.46 6.63
C LEU A 26 0.91 -18.00 7.62
N ALA A 27 1.64 -19.06 7.25
CA ALA A 27 2.67 -19.62 8.09
C ALA A 27 3.74 -18.58 8.46
N ASP A 28 4.08 -18.49 9.74
CA ASP A 28 5.08 -17.55 10.26
C ASP A 28 6.50 -17.90 9.82
N MET A 29 7.36 -16.88 9.63
CA MET A 29 8.81 -17.06 9.54
C MET A 29 9.35 -17.78 10.78
N SER A 30 10.51 -18.40 10.69
CA SER A 30 11.16 -19.04 11.85
C SER A 30 11.46 -18.05 12.98
N MET A 31 11.69 -16.77 12.64
CA MET A 31 12.07 -15.71 13.55
C MET A 31 11.47 -14.37 13.13
N GLY A 32 11.05 -13.55 14.08
CA GLY A 32 10.62 -12.17 13.83
C GLY A 32 11.77 -11.32 13.32
N ARG A 33 11.57 -10.64 12.19
CA ARG A 33 12.57 -9.75 11.60
C ARG A 33 11.92 -8.49 11.03
N GLY A 34 12.52 -7.34 11.32
CA GLY A 34 12.22 -6.06 10.68
C GLY A 34 13.40 -5.55 9.87
N ALA A 35 13.20 -4.51 9.08
CA ALA A 35 14.23 -3.97 8.17
C ALA A 35 14.83 -5.04 7.25
N ILE A 36 13.97 -5.94 6.80
CA ILE A 36 14.24 -7.04 5.87
C ILE A 36 14.17 -6.57 4.43
N SER A 37 14.73 -7.38 3.52
CA SER A 37 14.46 -7.28 2.10
C SER A 37 13.84 -8.59 1.59
N SER A 38 13.01 -8.48 0.55
CA SER A 38 12.40 -9.65 -0.11
C SER A 38 12.45 -9.51 -1.61
N VAL A 39 12.38 -10.65 -2.27
CA VAL A 39 12.13 -10.80 -3.70
C VAL A 39 11.23 -12.00 -3.91
N ILE A 40 10.52 -12.00 -5.03
CA ILE A 40 9.75 -13.16 -5.48
C ILE A 40 10.37 -13.74 -6.73
N VAL A 41 10.53 -15.06 -6.74
CA VAL A 41 10.99 -15.83 -7.90
C VAL A 41 10.08 -17.04 -8.03
N ASP A 42 9.42 -17.16 -9.18
CA ASP A 42 8.38 -18.14 -9.43
C ASP A 42 7.27 -18.07 -8.36
N ASP A 43 6.96 -19.15 -7.67
CA ASP A 43 5.99 -19.23 -6.58
C ASP A 43 6.64 -19.20 -5.18
N ASN A 44 7.84 -18.63 -5.07
CA ASN A 44 8.57 -18.53 -3.80
C ASN A 44 8.94 -17.09 -3.46
N ILE A 45 8.76 -16.73 -2.19
CA ILE A 45 9.26 -15.47 -1.63
C ILE A 45 10.54 -15.75 -0.86
N TYR A 46 11.62 -15.05 -1.22
CA TYR A 46 12.90 -15.12 -0.51
C TYR A 46 13.04 -13.87 0.36
N VAL A 47 13.29 -14.07 1.65
CA VAL A 47 13.45 -13.00 2.64
C VAL A 47 14.84 -13.06 3.24
N SER A 48 15.63 -12.02 3.01
CA SER A 48 17.01 -11.94 3.45
C SER A 48 17.24 -10.90 4.54
N ASN A 49 18.20 -11.18 5.41
CA ASN A 49 18.75 -10.27 6.41
C ASN A 49 17.68 -9.69 7.37
N GLY A 50 17.88 -8.45 7.82
CA GLY A 50 17.01 -7.74 8.73
C GLY A 50 17.49 -7.77 10.18
N TYR A 51 16.77 -7.06 11.04
CA TYR A 51 17.03 -7.02 12.47
C TYR A 51 16.11 -8.02 13.19
N LYS A 52 16.70 -8.90 14.00
CA LYS A 52 15.99 -9.98 14.70
C LYS A 52 15.28 -9.47 15.95
N ASP A 53 14.21 -10.17 16.34
CA ASP A 53 13.49 -9.94 17.60
C ASP A 53 14.34 -10.33 18.83
N THR A 54 15.30 -11.23 18.67
CA THR A 54 16.23 -11.70 19.69
C THR A 54 17.45 -10.81 19.90
N ASP A 55 17.73 -9.90 18.99
CA ASP A 55 18.84 -8.97 18.88
C ASP A 55 19.77 -9.27 17.69
N GLY A 56 20.38 -8.19 17.18
CA GLY A 56 21.36 -8.20 16.11
C GLY A 56 20.80 -8.42 14.71
N ASN A 57 21.65 -8.30 13.72
CA ASN A 57 21.31 -8.47 12.33
C ASN A 57 21.32 -9.94 11.95
N ALA A 58 20.37 -10.34 11.08
CA ALA A 58 20.33 -11.67 10.50
C ALA A 58 21.38 -11.82 9.38
N ASN A 59 21.91 -13.02 9.25
CA ASN A 59 22.88 -13.42 8.22
C ASN A 59 22.36 -14.59 7.37
N PHE A 60 21.05 -14.72 7.27
CA PHE A 60 20.42 -15.84 6.55
C PHE A 60 19.29 -15.36 5.67
N MET A 61 18.92 -16.23 4.73
CA MET A 61 17.78 -16.12 3.85
C MET A 61 16.81 -17.27 4.11
N GLU A 62 15.54 -16.97 4.26
CA GLU A 62 14.46 -17.94 4.25
C GLU A 62 13.71 -17.89 2.93
N LYS A 63 13.20 -19.04 2.52
CA LYS A 63 12.31 -19.23 1.39
C LYS A 63 10.93 -19.62 1.88
N TYR A 64 9.91 -18.90 1.44
CA TYR A 64 8.51 -19.24 1.63
C TYR A 64 7.93 -19.81 0.34
N SER A 65 7.49 -21.07 0.38
CA SER A 65 6.72 -21.68 -0.71
C SER A 65 5.26 -21.20 -0.59
N ILE A 66 4.80 -20.44 -1.58
CA ILE A 66 3.41 -19.95 -1.64
C ILE A 66 2.45 -21.13 -1.77
N LYS A 67 2.80 -22.12 -2.57
CA LYS A 67 2.01 -23.31 -2.81
C LYS A 67 1.80 -24.13 -1.53
N ASP A 68 2.86 -24.33 -0.76
CA ASP A 68 2.86 -25.23 0.40
C ASP A 68 2.55 -24.48 1.71
N ASN A 69 2.45 -23.14 1.68
CA ASN A 69 2.34 -22.29 2.86
C ASN A 69 3.40 -22.63 3.93
N ARG A 70 4.66 -22.71 3.52
CA ARG A 70 5.73 -23.21 4.39
C ARG A 70 7.04 -22.46 4.19
N TRP A 71 7.73 -22.18 5.30
CA TRP A 71 9.07 -21.61 5.35
C TRP A 71 10.15 -22.69 5.44
N SER A 72 11.31 -22.40 4.86
CA SER A 72 12.55 -23.16 5.04
C SER A 72 13.74 -22.21 4.99
N VAL A 73 14.82 -22.52 5.70
CA VAL A 73 16.09 -21.80 5.55
C VAL A 73 16.65 -22.16 4.16
N PHE A 74 16.92 -21.14 3.36
CA PHE A 74 17.51 -21.30 2.04
C PHE A 74 19.03 -21.19 2.09
N ASN A 75 19.54 -20.13 2.75
CA ASN A 75 20.98 -19.91 2.91
C ASN A 75 21.28 -19.28 4.25
N SER A 76 22.29 -19.76 4.98
CA SER A 76 22.68 -19.29 6.30
C SER A 76 24.04 -18.58 6.36
N ASN A 77 24.65 -18.27 5.21
CA ASN A 77 26.01 -17.75 5.10
C ASN A 77 26.08 -16.33 4.52
N LEU A 78 24.96 -15.57 4.57
CA LEU A 78 24.95 -14.17 4.15
C LEU A 78 25.76 -13.30 5.12
N LEU A 79 26.26 -12.19 4.61
CA LEU A 79 26.78 -11.11 5.47
C LEU A 79 25.66 -10.48 6.27
N THR A 80 25.94 -10.17 7.52
CA THR A 80 24.97 -9.57 8.42
C THR A 80 24.59 -8.15 8.00
N LYS A 81 23.30 -7.91 7.73
CA LYS A 81 22.79 -6.61 7.28
C LYS A 81 21.40 -6.35 7.85
N ARG A 82 21.02 -5.07 7.94
CA ARG A 82 19.65 -4.59 8.07
C ARG A 82 19.43 -3.41 7.13
N PHE A 83 18.19 -3.15 6.74
CA PHE A 83 17.88 -2.15 5.73
C PHE A 83 18.65 -2.35 4.43
N ALA A 84 18.95 -3.59 4.10
CA ALA A 84 19.51 -3.97 2.82
C ALA A 84 18.43 -3.93 1.73
N ASN A 85 18.87 -3.95 0.49
CA ASN A 85 18.04 -4.11 -0.67
C ASN A 85 18.28 -5.49 -1.29
N SER A 86 17.24 -6.04 -1.89
CA SER A 86 17.35 -7.26 -2.72
C SER A 86 16.61 -7.04 -4.03
N GLU A 87 17.23 -7.46 -5.12
CA GLU A 87 16.62 -7.51 -6.45
C GLU A 87 16.95 -8.86 -7.08
N THR A 88 16.13 -9.30 -8.05
CA THR A 88 16.33 -10.59 -8.71
C THR A 88 16.50 -10.43 -10.22
N TYR A 89 17.42 -11.20 -10.80
CA TYR A 89 17.67 -11.25 -12.24
C TYR A 89 18.31 -12.59 -12.64
N ASN A 90 17.78 -13.23 -13.68
CA ASN A 90 18.32 -14.49 -14.22
C ASN A 90 18.59 -15.54 -13.14
N ASN A 91 17.60 -15.88 -12.33
CA ASN A 91 17.66 -16.87 -11.26
C ASN A 91 18.74 -16.60 -10.19
N LYS A 92 19.09 -15.32 -10.00
CA LYS A 92 20.01 -14.87 -8.97
C LYS A 92 19.38 -13.76 -8.14
N ILE A 93 19.72 -13.71 -6.84
CA ILE A 93 19.32 -12.65 -5.92
C ILE A 93 20.54 -11.80 -5.61
N TYR A 94 20.44 -10.51 -5.85
CA TYR A 94 21.44 -9.49 -5.57
C TYR A 94 21.10 -8.80 -4.26
N ILE A 95 21.95 -8.90 -3.22
CA ILE A 95 21.74 -8.32 -1.89
C ILE A 95 22.83 -7.27 -1.66
N PHE A 96 22.44 -6.04 -1.49
CA PHE A 96 23.37 -4.90 -1.45
C PHE A 96 22.91 -3.81 -0.49
N ASN A 97 23.76 -2.82 -0.25
CA ASN A 97 23.51 -1.74 0.69
C ASN A 97 23.21 -2.26 2.12
N GLY A 98 22.62 -1.41 2.93
CA GLY A 98 22.25 -1.73 4.31
C GLY A 98 23.33 -1.39 5.32
N TRP A 99 22.93 -1.41 6.59
CA TRP A 99 23.84 -1.23 7.71
C TRP A 99 24.35 -2.58 8.20
N GLY A 100 25.63 -2.64 8.48
CA GLY A 100 26.38 -3.84 8.90
C GLY A 100 27.45 -4.25 7.91
N ASN A 101 27.14 -4.32 6.61
CA ASN A 101 28.10 -4.66 5.57
C ASN A 101 27.72 -4.08 4.21
N SER A 102 28.69 -3.52 3.49
CA SER A 102 28.48 -2.82 2.22
C SER A 102 28.66 -3.69 0.96
N HIS A 103 29.10 -4.92 1.11
CA HIS A 103 29.35 -5.79 -0.05
C HIS A 103 28.07 -6.19 -0.77
N LEU A 104 28.12 -6.19 -2.08
CA LEU A 104 27.12 -6.83 -2.92
C LEU A 104 27.33 -8.35 -2.89
N GLU A 105 26.33 -9.07 -2.44
CA GLU A 105 26.27 -10.55 -2.48
C GLU A 105 25.33 -10.98 -3.60
N ILE A 106 25.73 -11.96 -4.37
CA ILE A 106 24.97 -12.55 -5.47
C ILE A 106 24.72 -14.01 -5.14
N VAL A 107 23.48 -14.34 -4.79
CA VAL A 107 23.05 -15.70 -4.44
C VAL A 107 22.48 -16.36 -5.71
N ASP A 108 23.09 -17.43 -6.15
CA ASP A 108 22.60 -18.24 -7.25
C ASP A 108 21.57 -19.24 -6.71
N LEU A 109 20.34 -19.19 -7.23
CA LEU A 109 19.23 -19.99 -6.70
C LEU A 109 19.30 -21.46 -7.11
N ALA A 110 20.00 -21.79 -8.19
CA ALA A 110 20.16 -23.18 -8.65
C ALA A 110 21.21 -23.94 -7.84
N THR A 111 22.30 -23.27 -7.49
CA THR A 111 23.43 -23.88 -6.79
C THR A 111 23.51 -23.54 -5.32
N ASN A 112 22.73 -22.57 -4.86
CA ASN A 112 22.76 -21.96 -3.51
C ASN A 112 24.17 -21.44 -3.13
N THR A 113 24.95 -20.99 -4.11
CA THR A 113 26.28 -20.41 -3.89
C THR A 113 26.21 -18.91 -3.81
N ILE A 114 27.12 -18.28 -3.06
CA ILE A 114 27.25 -16.84 -2.92
C ILE A 114 28.54 -16.37 -3.59
N THR A 115 28.42 -15.38 -4.48
CA THR A 115 29.55 -14.66 -5.05
C THR A 115 29.45 -13.17 -4.69
N LYS A 116 30.54 -12.42 -4.88
CA LYS A 116 30.57 -10.99 -4.63
C LYS A 116 30.57 -10.22 -5.94
N GLY A 117 29.76 -9.18 -6.02
CA GLY A 117 29.80 -8.19 -7.10
C GLY A 117 30.75 -7.04 -6.78
N ALA A 118 30.83 -6.08 -7.70
CA ALA A 118 31.67 -4.87 -7.54
C ALA A 118 31.28 -4.09 -6.28
N VAL A 119 32.28 -3.50 -5.64
CA VAL A 119 32.10 -2.71 -4.41
C VAL A 119 31.36 -1.41 -4.73
N ASN A 120 30.30 -1.12 -3.97
CA ASN A 120 29.61 0.18 -4.01
C ASN A 120 30.27 1.16 -3.05
N HIS A 121 31.07 2.09 -3.56
CA HIS A 121 31.72 3.12 -2.77
C HIS A 121 30.76 4.22 -2.26
N SER A 122 29.52 4.20 -2.72
CA SER A 122 28.47 5.16 -2.33
C SER A 122 27.29 4.45 -1.65
N TYR A 123 27.56 3.34 -0.96
CA TYR A 123 26.52 2.60 -0.28
C TYR A 123 25.88 3.39 0.87
N THR A 124 24.62 3.13 1.13
CA THR A 124 23.86 3.68 2.24
C THR A 124 22.94 2.61 2.84
N GLY A 125 22.54 2.80 4.09
CA GLY A 125 21.45 2.02 4.68
C GLY A 125 20.09 2.63 4.30
N ASN A 126 19.05 1.80 4.28
CA ASN A 126 17.68 2.22 4.02
C ASN A 126 17.50 3.02 2.70
N ALA A 127 18.33 2.68 1.70
CA ALA A 127 18.17 3.18 0.34
C ALA A 127 16.94 2.54 -0.33
N GLY A 128 16.48 3.18 -1.40
CA GLY A 128 15.54 2.56 -2.33
C GLY A 128 16.26 1.80 -3.43
N SER A 129 15.59 0.79 -3.99
CA SER A 129 16.06 0.11 -5.19
C SER A 129 14.93 -0.30 -6.11
N ALA A 130 15.25 -0.51 -7.38
CA ALA A 130 14.40 -1.10 -8.38
C ALA A 130 15.25 -1.67 -9.51
N ILE A 131 14.81 -2.75 -10.14
CA ILE A 131 15.51 -3.36 -11.26
C ILE A 131 14.79 -3.11 -12.58
N TYR A 132 15.55 -2.87 -13.63
CA TYR A 132 15.03 -2.70 -14.98
C TYR A 132 16.12 -2.99 -16.03
N ASN A 133 15.81 -3.83 -17.00
CA ASN A 133 16.70 -4.17 -18.13
C ASN A 133 18.13 -4.53 -17.71
N GLY A 134 18.29 -5.44 -16.72
CA GLY A 134 19.61 -5.88 -16.25
C GLY A 134 20.41 -4.83 -15.47
N LYS A 135 19.76 -3.74 -15.06
CA LYS A 135 20.34 -2.67 -14.23
C LYS A 135 19.59 -2.56 -12.93
N ILE A 136 20.31 -2.54 -11.81
CA ILE A 136 19.75 -2.33 -10.48
C ILE A 136 19.96 -0.88 -10.11
N TYR A 137 18.89 -0.10 -10.10
CA TYR A 137 18.87 1.31 -9.72
C TYR A 137 18.83 1.43 -8.20
N VAL A 138 19.68 2.29 -7.63
CA VAL A 138 19.82 2.52 -6.19
C VAL A 138 19.81 4.01 -5.92
N PHE A 139 18.99 4.43 -4.97
CA PHE A 139 18.76 5.86 -4.73
C PHE A 139 18.53 6.18 -3.26
N GLY A 140 19.02 7.35 -2.84
CA GLY A 140 18.84 7.87 -1.49
C GLY A 140 19.53 7.05 -0.41
N GLY A 141 18.85 6.94 0.74
CA GLY A 141 19.35 6.26 1.91
C GLY A 141 19.99 7.20 2.93
N SER A 142 20.58 6.61 3.97
CA SER A 142 21.31 7.34 5.02
C SER A 142 22.61 6.64 5.41
N GLY A 143 23.54 7.42 5.91
CA GLY A 143 24.81 6.97 6.46
C GLY A 143 25.12 7.71 7.77
N LEU A 144 26.25 7.40 8.37
CA LEU A 144 26.74 8.12 9.53
C LEU A 144 27.94 8.97 9.12
N ASN A 145 27.95 10.23 9.54
CA ASN A 145 29.13 11.07 9.53
C ASN A 145 29.72 11.12 10.94
N GLY A 146 30.85 10.42 11.13
CA GLY A 146 31.38 10.18 12.46
C GLY A 146 30.52 9.19 13.27
N ALA A 147 30.57 9.27 14.58
CA ALA A 147 29.97 8.27 15.46
C ALA A 147 28.43 8.41 15.67
N SER A 148 27.83 9.54 15.34
CA SER A 148 26.45 9.82 15.78
C SER A 148 25.56 10.64 14.85
N THR A 149 26.06 11.28 13.79
CA THR A 149 25.24 12.14 12.93
C THR A 149 24.74 11.39 11.71
N THR A 150 23.43 11.24 11.61
CA THR A 150 22.80 10.68 10.39
C THR A 150 22.88 11.71 9.25
N VAL A 151 23.39 11.28 8.11
CA VAL A 151 23.43 12.06 6.87
C VAL A 151 22.57 11.38 5.82
N PHE A 152 21.62 12.14 5.30
CA PHE A 152 20.76 11.66 4.23
C PHE A 152 21.40 11.87 2.87
N SER A 153 21.22 10.89 1.98
CA SER A 153 21.80 10.88 0.65
C SER A 153 20.74 11.20 -0.41
N ASN A 154 21.16 11.96 -1.42
CA ASN A 154 20.39 12.11 -2.67
C ASN A 154 21.06 11.39 -3.84
N LYS A 155 22.11 10.63 -3.61
CA LYS A 155 22.80 9.90 -4.68
C LYS A 155 21.86 8.96 -5.39
N PHE A 156 22.03 8.87 -6.71
CA PHE A 156 21.34 7.97 -7.58
C PHE A 156 22.35 7.32 -8.51
N GLN A 157 22.31 6.03 -8.64
CA GLN A 157 23.23 5.22 -9.43
C GLN A 157 22.57 3.92 -9.86
N TYR A 158 23.16 3.24 -10.82
CA TYR A 158 22.78 1.85 -11.12
C TYR A 158 23.99 0.93 -11.11
N TYR A 159 23.74 -0.31 -10.74
CA TYR A 159 24.63 -1.43 -10.94
C TYR A 159 24.27 -2.13 -12.24
N ASP A 160 25.21 -2.18 -13.17
CA ASP A 160 25.08 -2.91 -14.42
C ASP A 160 25.51 -4.35 -14.21
N ILE A 161 24.55 -5.27 -14.32
CA ILE A 161 24.76 -6.70 -14.00
C ILE A 161 25.72 -7.33 -15.01
N ALA A 162 25.66 -6.94 -16.29
CA ALA A 162 26.48 -7.54 -17.33
C ALA A 162 27.96 -7.12 -17.24
N SER A 163 28.23 -5.86 -16.96
CA SER A 163 29.59 -5.35 -16.80
C SER A 163 30.14 -5.43 -15.38
N ASN A 164 29.29 -5.76 -14.38
CA ASN A 164 29.65 -5.78 -12.97
C ASN A 164 30.23 -4.41 -12.50
N THR A 165 29.57 -3.31 -12.87
CA THR A 165 30.04 -1.94 -12.56
C THR A 165 28.94 -1.08 -11.97
N TRP A 166 29.33 -0.13 -11.09
CA TRP A 166 28.44 0.93 -10.60
C TRP A 166 28.60 2.20 -11.42
N ASN A 167 27.49 2.81 -11.84
CA ASN A 167 27.43 3.97 -12.71
C ASN A 167 26.56 5.06 -12.09
N PRO A 168 27.05 6.30 -11.96
CA PRO A 168 26.29 7.40 -11.38
C PRO A 168 25.19 7.89 -12.34
N LEU A 169 24.12 8.43 -11.77
CA LEU A 169 23.01 9.09 -12.44
C LEU A 169 22.76 10.47 -11.83
N PRO A 170 21.96 11.34 -12.44
CA PRO A 170 21.55 12.63 -11.87
C PRO A 170 20.89 12.44 -10.50
N ASN A 171 21.44 13.05 -9.47
CA ASN A 171 20.99 12.91 -8.08
C ASN A 171 19.49 13.18 -7.92
N MET A 172 18.88 12.53 -6.92
CA MET A 172 17.49 12.82 -6.52
C MET A 172 17.34 14.32 -6.16
N PRO A 173 16.17 14.92 -6.42
CA PRO A 173 15.90 16.31 -6.04
C PRO A 173 16.03 16.59 -4.54
N THR A 174 15.78 15.58 -3.69
CA THR A 174 15.80 15.72 -2.23
C THR A 174 16.52 14.53 -1.60
N ALA A 175 17.50 14.82 -0.74
CA ALA A 175 18.21 13.82 0.04
C ALA A 175 17.28 13.21 1.10
N ARG A 176 17.12 11.87 1.11
CA ARG A 176 16.32 11.13 2.08
C ARG A 176 16.52 9.62 1.99
N GLU A 177 16.22 8.90 3.06
CA GLU A 177 15.88 7.49 2.95
C GLU A 177 14.68 7.37 2.02
N ALA A 178 14.66 6.40 1.13
CA ALA A 178 13.68 6.36 0.06
C ALA A 178 13.22 4.93 -0.23
N LYS A 179 12.04 4.81 -0.82
CA LYS A 179 11.54 3.59 -1.45
C LYS A 179 10.99 3.95 -2.82
N GLY A 180 11.10 3.05 -3.77
CA GLY A 180 10.56 3.30 -5.11
C GLY A 180 10.39 2.02 -5.91
N LYS A 181 9.62 2.13 -6.96
CA LYS A 181 9.35 1.05 -7.93
C LYS A 181 9.32 1.61 -9.34
N ILE A 182 9.63 0.79 -10.32
CA ILE A 182 9.57 1.14 -11.75
C ILE A 182 8.27 0.64 -12.34
N VAL A 183 7.57 1.53 -13.05
CA VAL A 183 6.36 1.25 -13.83
C VAL A 183 6.45 2.03 -15.15
N ASN A 184 6.28 1.35 -16.28
CA ASN A 184 6.29 1.95 -17.62
C ASN A 184 7.50 2.88 -17.85
N ASP A 185 8.71 2.35 -17.67
CA ASP A 185 10.01 3.05 -17.87
C ASP A 185 10.20 4.30 -16.98
N LYS A 186 9.42 4.44 -15.93
CA LYS A 186 9.54 5.52 -14.94
C LYS A 186 9.77 4.95 -13.55
N LEU A 187 10.78 5.47 -12.85
CA LEU A 187 11.02 5.19 -11.44
C LEU A 187 10.21 6.18 -10.59
N TYR A 188 9.30 5.67 -9.79
CA TYR A 188 8.53 6.42 -8.80
C TYR A 188 9.16 6.26 -7.42
N VAL A 189 9.73 7.34 -6.87
CA VAL A 189 10.30 7.40 -5.52
C VAL A 189 9.28 8.00 -4.58
N ILE A 190 8.69 7.17 -3.71
CA ILE A 190 7.53 7.51 -2.89
C ILE A 190 7.94 7.70 -1.44
N GLY A 191 7.54 8.82 -0.83
CA GLY A 191 7.77 9.07 0.60
C GLY A 191 9.24 9.08 0.98
N GLY A 192 9.54 8.54 2.16
CA GLY A 192 10.88 8.45 2.71
C GLY A 192 11.08 9.32 3.96
N PHE A 193 12.32 9.43 4.46
CA PHE A 193 12.65 10.13 5.68
C PHE A 193 13.93 10.96 5.55
N ASN A 194 13.86 12.19 6.04
CA ASN A 194 15.02 13.10 6.14
C ASN A 194 14.96 13.99 7.41
N GLY A 195 14.57 13.40 8.52
CA GLY A 195 14.21 14.09 9.76
C GLY A 195 12.70 14.12 9.97
N THR A 196 11.94 14.15 8.87
CA THR A 196 10.48 14.02 8.86
C THR A 196 10.04 13.05 7.76
N SER A 197 8.83 12.47 7.90
CA SER A 197 8.25 11.63 6.85
C SER A 197 7.90 12.47 5.63
N SER A 198 8.39 12.09 4.46
CA SER A 198 8.22 12.82 3.21
C SER A 198 6.84 12.59 2.59
N ARG A 199 6.27 13.66 2.01
CA ARG A 199 5.04 13.63 1.22
C ARG A 199 5.29 13.49 -0.29
N LEU A 200 6.55 13.51 -0.72
CA LEU A 200 6.91 13.61 -2.13
C LEU A 200 6.82 12.26 -2.84
N VAL A 201 6.34 12.30 -4.08
CA VAL A 201 6.53 11.28 -5.10
C VAL A 201 7.34 11.92 -6.21
N ASN A 202 8.62 11.56 -6.35
CA ASN A 202 9.47 12.03 -7.44
C ASN A 202 9.52 10.97 -8.54
N VAL A 203 9.49 11.42 -9.78
CA VAL A 203 9.50 10.54 -10.96
C VAL A 203 10.74 10.78 -11.78
N TYR A 204 11.49 9.71 -12.05
CA TYR A 204 12.63 9.70 -12.97
C TYR A 204 12.27 8.93 -14.23
N ASP A 205 12.43 9.57 -15.38
CA ASP A 205 12.21 8.96 -16.69
C ASP A 205 13.51 8.27 -17.13
N LEU A 206 13.46 6.93 -17.21
CA LEU A 206 14.62 6.10 -17.54
C LEU A 206 15.09 6.29 -18.99
N ASN A 207 14.19 6.66 -19.90
CA ASN A 207 14.53 6.89 -21.31
C ASN A 207 15.18 8.26 -21.52
N LYS A 208 14.76 9.26 -20.74
CA LYS A 208 15.29 10.63 -20.80
C LYS A 208 16.48 10.84 -19.87
N ASN A 209 16.73 9.94 -18.93
CA ASN A 209 17.74 10.05 -17.90
C ASN A 209 17.64 11.34 -17.06
N LEU A 210 16.43 11.72 -16.66
CA LEU A 210 16.21 12.92 -15.85
C LEU A 210 14.97 12.80 -14.94
N TRP A 211 14.97 13.56 -13.84
CA TRP A 211 13.82 13.76 -12.97
C TRP A 211 12.81 14.67 -13.68
N THR A 212 11.59 14.17 -13.89
CA THR A 212 10.59 14.84 -14.74
C THR A 212 9.43 15.43 -13.95
N GLU A 213 8.95 14.72 -12.94
CA GLU A 213 7.69 15.04 -12.27
C GLU A 213 7.83 14.91 -10.76
N GLN A 214 7.02 15.68 -10.03
CA GLN A 214 6.89 15.58 -8.60
C GLN A 214 5.41 15.73 -8.20
N TYR A 215 4.93 14.79 -7.41
CA TYR A 215 3.59 14.83 -6.81
C TYR A 215 3.69 14.93 -5.29
N THR A 216 2.63 15.44 -4.66
CA THR A 216 2.57 15.59 -3.21
C THR A 216 1.41 14.79 -2.64
N MET A 217 1.71 13.82 -1.80
CA MET A 217 0.70 13.04 -1.08
C MET A 217 0.04 13.87 0.04
N PRO A 218 -1.20 13.52 0.45
CA PRO A 218 -1.89 14.21 1.56
C PRO A 218 -1.13 14.16 2.89
N ALA A 219 -0.41 13.06 3.16
CA ALA A 219 0.40 12.87 4.37
C ALA A 219 1.77 12.31 4.04
N GLY A 220 2.76 12.61 4.89
CA GLY A 220 4.12 12.04 4.78
C GLY A 220 4.16 10.60 5.25
N ILE A 221 4.94 9.77 4.54
CA ILE A 221 5.12 8.35 4.86
C ILE A 221 6.60 7.96 4.83
N SER A 222 7.01 7.15 5.80
CA SER A 222 8.35 6.56 5.89
C SER A 222 8.28 5.18 6.54
N GLY A 223 9.32 4.36 6.36
CA GLY A 223 9.37 3.00 6.91
C GLY A 223 8.30 2.07 6.33
N HIS A 224 7.70 2.45 5.22
CA HIS A 224 6.71 1.68 4.46
C HIS A 224 7.38 0.68 3.52
N SER A 225 6.60 -0.25 3.00
CA SER A 225 6.97 -1.18 1.92
C SER A 225 6.19 -0.89 0.65
N LEU A 226 6.75 -1.28 -0.51
CA LEU A 226 6.16 -1.08 -1.82
C LEU A 226 6.13 -2.38 -2.61
N ALA A 227 5.00 -2.61 -3.32
CA ALA A 227 4.88 -3.67 -4.31
C ALA A 227 4.09 -3.17 -5.53
N VAL A 228 4.27 -3.78 -6.71
CA VAL A 228 3.67 -3.29 -7.97
C VAL A 228 2.74 -4.34 -8.56
N SER A 229 1.57 -3.88 -9.01
CA SER A 229 0.66 -4.65 -9.85
C SER A 229 0.13 -3.75 -10.97
N GLY A 230 0.50 -4.03 -12.21
CA GLY A 230 0.18 -3.19 -13.35
C GLY A 230 0.66 -1.74 -13.15
N ASN A 231 -0.27 -0.80 -13.27
CA ASN A 231 -0.03 0.64 -13.05
C ASN A 231 -0.16 1.09 -11.58
N LYS A 232 -0.39 0.18 -10.64
CA LYS A 232 -0.60 0.48 -9.22
C LYS A 232 0.63 0.13 -8.39
N ILE A 233 1.15 1.10 -7.63
CA ILE A 233 2.20 0.90 -6.65
C ILE A 233 1.55 0.87 -5.27
N PHE A 234 1.44 -0.32 -4.68
CA PHE A 234 0.89 -0.52 -3.33
C PHE A 234 1.89 -0.05 -2.28
N ILE A 235 1.37 0.60 -1.25
CA ILE A 235 2.12 1.20 -0.14
C ILE A 235 1.54 0.64 1.16
N ALA A 236 2.33 -0.08 1.93
CA ALA A 236 1.85 -0.75 3.13
C ALA A 236 2.72 -0.45 4.37
N GLY A 237 2.04 -0.21 5.50
CA GLY A 237 2.66 0.13 6.77
C GLY A 237 3.32 1.50 6.79
N GLY A 238 4.05 1.79 7.83
CA GLY A 238 4.81 3.04 7.94
C GLY A 238 5.14 3.43 9.36
N TYR A 239 6.05 4.37 9.52
CA TYR A 239 6.56 4.77 10.82
C TYR A 239 5.49 5.46 11.67
N ASN A 240 4.78 6.43 11.10
CA ASN A 240 3.77 7.22 11.82
C ASN A 240 2.37 6.58 11.76
N ASN A 241 2.08 5.79 10.73
CA ASN A 241 0.83 5.06 10.57
C ASN A 241 1.13 3.62 10.13
N GLN A 242 1.15 2.72 11.08
CA GLN A 242 1.55 1.32 10.87
C GLN A 242 0.47 0.47 10.19
N THR A 243 -0.77 0.97 10.13
CA THR A 243 -1.89 0.34 9.42
C THR A 243 -2.15 1.01 8.07
N PHE A 244 -1.29 1.95 7.64
CA PHE A 244 -1.46 2.63 6.37
C PHE A 244 -1.45 1.62 5.23
N LEU A 245 -2.46 1.70 4.38
CA LEU A 245 -2.55 0.93 3.15
C LEU A 245 -3.14 1.82 2.06
N ALA A 246 -2.46 1.87 0.93
CA ALA A 246 -2.87 2.66 -0.22
C ALA A 246 -2.26 2.08 -1.51
N TYR A 247 -2.71 2.53 -2.65
CA TYR A 247 -1.93 2.43 -3.88
C TYR A 247 -1.82 3.81 -4.56
N PHE A 248 -0.68 4.06 -5.15
CA PHE A 248 -0.47 5.17 -6.07
C PHE A 248 -0.71 4.67 -7.50
N ASP A 249 -1.68 5.24 -8.16
CA ASP A 249 -2.01 4.93 -9.55
C ASP A 249 -1.15 5.80 -10.47
N THR A 250 -0.28 5.17 -11.26
CA THR A 250 0.70 5.86 -12.11
C THR A 250 0.11 6.41 -13.42
N GLU A 251 -1.11 6.04 -13.80
CA GLU A 251 -1.81 6.61 -14.95
C GLU A 251 -2.52 7.91 -14.57
N THR A 252 -3.18 7.89 -13.42
CA THR A 252 -3.94 9.06 -12.93
C THR A 252 -3.11 9.96 -12.01
N ASN A 253 -1.94 9.49 -11.54
CA ASN A 253 -1.06 10.15 -10.57
C ASN A 253 -1.77 10.47 -9.24
N LYS A 254 -2.68 9.59 -8.81
CA LYS A 254 -3.47 9.74 -7.58
C LYS A 254 -3.15 8.66 -6.57
N LEU A 255 -3.23 9.05 -5.30
CA LEU A 255 -3.16 8.13 -4.17
C LEU A 255 -4.58 7.69 -3.78
N HIS A 256 -4.80 6.38 -3.74
CA HIS A 256 -6.03 5.75 -3.32
C HIS A 256 -5.81 5.03 -1.99
N GLN A 257 -6.40 5.54 -0.92
CA GLN A 257 -6.28 4.93 0.39
C GLN A 257 -7.26 3.76 0.52
N LEU A 258 -6.80 2.70 1.17
CA LEU A 258 -7.54 1.46 1.42
C LEU A 258 -7.70 1.25 2.93
N SER A 259 -8.82 0.67 3.34
CA SER A 259 -8.99 0.14 4.68
C SER A 259 -8.52 -1.31 4.72
N SER A 260 -8.04 -1.79 5.88
CA SER A 260 -7.66 -3.20 6.02
C SER A 260 -7.62 -3.64 7.48
N ASN A 261 -7.59 -4.97 7.68
CA ASN A 261 -7.27 -5.63 8.94
C ASN A 261 -5.78 -6.03 9.03
N MET A 262 -4.89 -5.36 8.27
CA MET A 262 -3.46 -5.62 8.31
C MET A 262 -2.90 -5.42 9.73
N ILE A 263 -2.08 -6.35 10.20
CA ILE A 263 -1.35 -6.19 11.46
C ILE A 263 -0.47 -4.93 11.36
N PRO A 264 -0.54 -3.99 12.33
CA PRO A 264 0.25 -2.77 12.33
C PRO A 264 1.74 -3.08 12.23
N ARG A 265 2.44 -2.42 11.28
CA ARG A 265 3.88 -2.65 11.07
C ARG A 265 4.58 -1.54 10.30
N ARG A 266 5.88 -1.46 10.51
CA ARG A 266 6.82 -0.66 9.75
C ARG A 266 8.05 -1.49 9.39
N HIS A 267 8.84 -1.04 8.41
CA HIS A 267 10.04 -1.75 7.95
C HIS A 267 9.79 -3.22 7.60
N ALA A 268 8.59 -3.50 7.11
CA ALA A 268 8.20 -4.77 6.53
C ALA A 268 8.72 -4.90 5.09
N ALA A 269 8.53 -6.05 4.49
CA ALA A 269 8.62 -6.24 3.06
C ALA A 269 7.23 -6.46 2.45
N ALA A 270 7.09 -6.18 1.15
CA ALA A 270 5.86 -6.40 0.41
C ALA A 270 6.15 -6.97 -0.96
N GLU A 271 5.39 -8.01 -1.34
CA GLU A 271 5.47 -8.67 -2.64
C GLU A 271 4.07 -8.88 -3.22
N ILE A 272 3.98 -8.96 -4.54
CA ILE A 272 2.73 -9.30 -5.22
C ILE A 272 2.97 -10.51 -6.12
N TYR A 273 2.07 -11.50 -6.02
CA TYR A 273 2.04 -12.68 -6.86
C TYR A 273 0.60 -13.10 -7.14
N ASN A 274 0.26 -13.31 -8.41
CA ASN A 274 -1.07 -13.73 -8.85
C ASN A 274 -2.20 -12.91 -8.19
N ASN A 275 -2.15 -11.59 -8.33
CA ASN A 275 -3.10 -10.63 -7.76
C ASN A 275 -3.28 -10.75 -6.22
N LYS A 276 -2.25 -11.20 -5.52
CA LYS A 276 -2.23 -11.26 -4.06
C LYS A 276 -1.08 -10.44 -3.52
N LEU A 277 -1.40 -9.53 -2.60
CA LEU A 277 -0.43 -8.70 -1.88
C LEU A 277 -0.01 -9.41 -0.59
N TYR A 278 1.27 -9.72 -0.50
CA TYR A 278 1.91 -10.31 0.68
C TYR A 278 2.63 -9.23 1.47
N ILE A 279 2.38 -9.15 2.78
CA ILE A 279 3.09 -8.27 3.70
C ILE A 279 3.83 -9.14 4.72
N ILE A 280 5.14 -8.95 4.84
CA ILE A 280 6.05 -9.89 5.47
C ILE A 280 6.84 -9.20 6.57
N GLY A 281 6.88 -9.80 7.76
CA GLY A 281 7.70 -9.33 8.87
C GLY A 281 7.44 -7.87 9.27
N GLY A 282 8.49 -7.15 9.59
CA GLY A 282 8.43 -5.77 10.06
C GLY A 282 8.53 -5.67 11.58
N SER A 283 8.22 -4.50 12.13
CA SER A 283 8.24 -4.25 13.56
C SER A 283 7.11 -3.30 13.97
N THR A 284 6.68 -3.37 15.24
CA THR A 284 5.61 -2.52 15.76
C THR A 284 6.14 -1.26 16.48
N THR A 285 7.15 -1.36 17.32
CA THR A 285 7.67 -0.21 18.11
C THR A 285 9.13 0.10 17.79
N SER A 286 10.06 -0.66 18.37
CA SER A 286 11.49 -0.57 18.06
C SER A 286 11.88 -1.70 17.10
N LEU A 287 13.08 -1.67 16.54
CA LEU A 287 13.60 -2.81 15.79
C LEU A 287 13.85 -4.01 16.69
N THR A 288 14.27 -3.77 17.93
CA THR A 288 14.51 -4.78 18.95
C THR A 288 13.21 -5.18 19.66
N LYS A 289 13.02 -6.45 19.95
CA LYS A 289 11.89 -7.01 20.74
C LYS A 289 10.48 -6.73 20.19
N SER A 290 10.36 -6.12 19.04
CA SER A 290 9.05 -5.84 18.40
C SER A 290 9.00 -6.26 16.94
N ALA A 291 10.03 -6.92 16.46
CA ALA A 291 10.03 -7.52 15.14
C ALA A 291 9.05 -8.70 15.11
N ILE A 292 8.27 -8.77 14.06
CA ILE A 292 7.20 -9.74 13.91
C ILE A 292 7.54 -10.78 12.84
N LYS A 293 7.11 -12.00 13.05
CA LYS A 293 7.37 -13.13 12.14
C LYS A 293 6.24 -13.38 11.15
N SER A 294 5.12 -12.67 11.31
CA SER A 294 3.93 -12.93 10.51
C SER A 294 4.08 -12.53 9.05
N ILE A 295 3.54 -13.36 8.18
CA ILE A 295 3.22 -13.04 6.80
C ILE A 295 1.69 -13.02 6.64
N GLN A 296 1.18 -12.02 5.96
CA GLN A 296 -0.23 -11.87 5.66
C GLN A 296 -0.45 -11.68 4.16
N VAL A 297 -1.59 -12.12 3.64
CA VAL A 297 -1.96 -12.02 2.23
C VAL A 297 -3.36 -11.46 2.07
N ALA A 298 -3.55 -10.54 1.11
CA ALA A 298 -4.85 -10.05 0.66
C ALA A 298 -4.98 -10.17 -0.86
N ASP A 299 -6.20 -10.41 -1.34
CA ASP A 299 -6.53 -10.36 -2.75
C ASP A 299 -6.61 -8.90 -3.21
N ILE A 300 -5.96 -8.58 -4.33
CA ILE A 300 -5.93 -7.27 -4.96
C ILE A 300 -6.38 -7.32 -6.42
N SER A 301 -7.10 -8.36 -6.83
CA SER A 301 -7.74 -8.42 -8.15
C SER A 301 -8.65 -7.21 -8.38
N GLU A 302 -8.96 -6.91 -9.62
CA GLU A 302 -9.81 -5.75 -9.95
C GLU A 302 -11.16 -5.82 -9.24
N GLY A 303 -11.76 -7.01 -9.11
CA GLY A 303 -12.99 -7.22 -8.33
C GLY A 303 -12.81 -6.93 -6.84
N ALA A 304 -11.63 -7.21 -6.27
CA ALA A 304 -11.30 -6.86 -4.90
C ALA A 304 -10.96 -5.37 -4.74
N LEU A 305 -10.49 -4.68 -5.79
CA LEU A 305 -10.15 -3.26 -5.82
C LEU A 305 -11.26 -2.38 -6.42
N SER A 306 -12.27 -2.93 -7.05
CA SER A 306 -13.46 -2.19 -7.43
C SER A 306 -14.38 -2.06 -6.21
N ASN A 307 -15.02 -0.89 -6.04
CA ASN A 307 -16.12 -0.75 -5.08
C ASN A 307 -17.35 -1.61 -5.45
N GLU A 308 -17.23 -2.43 -6.46
CA GLU A 308 -18.15 -3.50 -6.71
C GLU A 308 -17.83 -4.62 -5.70
N ASN A 309 -18.55 -4.61 -4.56
CA ASN A 309 -18.92 -5.87 -3.96
C ASN A 309 -19.58 -6.69 -5.07
N THR A 310 -18.78 -7.43 -5.81
CA THR A 310 -19.24 -8.58 -6.59
C THR A 310 -19.48 -9.75 -5.63
N ASN A 311 -20.25 -9.53 -4.58
CA ASN A 311 -21.33 -10.42 -4.29
C ASN A 311 -22.31 -10.13 -5.40
N GLU A 312 -22.33 -10.96 -6.44
CA GLU A 312 -23.49 -11.13 -7.30
C GLU A 312 -24.72 -10.91 -6.43
N ASP A 313 -25.62 -9.99 -6.88
CA ASP A 313 -26.82 -9.55 -6.18
C ASP A 313 -26.67 -8.57 -5.01
N VAL A 314 -25.81 -7.56 -5.09
CA VAL A 314 -26.16 -6.29 -4.48
C VAL A 314 -27.12 -5.58 -5.44
N PHE A 315 -28.38 -5.83 -5.23
CA PHE A 315 -29.46 -5.10 -5.86
C PHE A 315 -29.18 -3.61 -5.75
N LYS A 316 -28.84 -2.95 -6.85
CA LYS A 316 -28.91 -1.51 -6.96
C LYS A 316 -30.38 -1.15 -6.81
N SER A 317 -30.82 -0.95 -5.55
CA SER A 317 -32.11 -0.35 -5.30
C SER A 317 -32.05 1.04 -5.91
N LYS A 318 -32.65 1.22 -7.07
CA LYS A 318 -32.75 2.54 -7.69
C LYS A 318 -33.82 3.30 -6.92
N VAL A 319 -33.52 4.51 -6.47
CA VAL A 319 -34.46 5.40 -5.80
C VAL A 319 -34.97 6.39 -6.84
N TYR A 320 -36.26 6.44 -7.02
CA TYR A 320 -36.93 7.37 -7.91
C TYR A 320 -37.85 8.27 -7.08
N THR A 321 -37.72 9.58 -7.19
CA THR A 321 -38.75 10.51 -6.66
C THR A 321 -40.00 10.42 -7.51
N ASN A 322 -41.19 10.49 -6.86
CA ASN A 322 -42.44 10.57 -7.59
C ASN A 322 -42.60 11.98 -8.25
N ALA A 323 -43.55 12.08 -9.20
CA ALA A 323 -43.78 13.33 -9.95
C ALA A 323 -44.21 14.51 -9.06
N GLN A 324 -44.87 14.25 -7.95
CA GLN A 324 -45.36 15.25 -6.98
C GLN A 324 -44.26 15.67 -5.97
N ARG A 325 -43.13 14.94 -5.93
CA ARG A 325 -42.04 15.12 -4.97
C ARG A 325 -42.44 15.01 -3.49
N ASP A 326 -43.51 14.31 -3.19
CA ASP A 326 -44.02 14.03 -1.85
C ASP A 326 -43.71 12.58 -1.39
N GLY A 327 -43.03 11.83 -2.20
CA GLY A 327 -42.59 10.48 -1.93
C GLY A 327 -41.52 9.96 -2.93
N PHE A 328 -41.13 8.73 -2.76
CA PHE A 328 -40.17 8.06 -3.64
C PHE A 328 -40.39 6.56 -3.66
N VAL A 329 -39.79 5.89 -4.62
CA VAL A 329 -39.83 4.43 -4.79
C VAL A 329 -38.43 3.87 -4.62
N ILE A 330 -38.28 2.84 -3.81
CA ILE A 330 -37.09 1.99 -3.78
C ILE A 330 -37.36 0.80 -4.68
N SER A 331 -36.75 0.81 -5.87
CA SER A 331 -36.92 -0.26 -6.84
C SER A 331 -36.01 -1.43 -6.53
N ASN A 332 -36.58 -2.63 -6.51
CA ASN A 332 -35.85 -3.89 -6.42
C ASN A 332 -36.45 -4.86 -7.46
N LYS A 333 -35.63 -5.33 -8.41
CA LYS A 333 -36.10 -6.16 -9.52
C LYS A 333 -36.66 -7.52 -9.09
N ASN A 334 -36.19 -8.06 -7.97
CA ASN A 334 -36.45 -9.44 -7.56
C ASN A 334 -37.23 -9.55 -6.26
N ASN A 335 -37.63 -8.42 -5.66
CA ASN A 335 -38.31 -8.44 -4.36
C ASN A 335 -39.41 -7.39 -4.27
N SER A 336 -40.56 -7.82 -3.75
CA SER A 336 -41.69 -6.98 -3.39
C SER A 336 -41.99 -6.97 -1.88
N ASN A 337 -41.09 -7.49 -1.05
CA ASN A 337 -41.29 -7.66 0.37
C ASN A 337 -41.38 -6.33 1.11
N GLN A 338 -41.98 -6.36 2.29
CA GLN A 338 -42.05 -5.26 3.23
C GLN A 338 -40.73 -5.08 3.95
N PHE A 339 -40.35 -3.82 4.23
CA PHE A 339 -39.22 -3.45 5.07
C PHE A 339 -39.59 -2.31 6.01
N GLU A 340 -38.94 -2.29 7.17
CA GLU A 340 -39.05 -1.19 8.12
C GLU A 340 -38.10 -0.07 7.77
N TYR A 341 -38.55 1.20 7.89
CA TYR A 341 -37.71 2.37 7.67
C TYR A 341 -37.86 3.39 8.77
N THR A 342 -36.85 4.23 8.95
CA THR A 342 -36.85 5.40 9.84
C THR A 342 -36.34 6.63 9.09
N VAL A 343 -36.94 7.77 9.34
CA VAL A 343 -36.54 9.06 8.78
C VAL A 343 -35.98 9.95 9.90
N TYR A 344 -34.81 10.52 9.64
CA TYR A 344 -34.11 11.41 10.56
C TYR A 344 -33.92 12.78 9.93
N THR A 345 -33.91 13.83 10.74
CA THR A 345 -33.38 15.13 10.36
C THR A 345 -31.86 15.06 10.16
N MET A 346 -31.25 16.08 9.54
CA MET A 346 -29.81 16.14 9.30
C MET A 346 -28.97 16.20 10.58
N ASP A 347 -29.56 16.62 11.70
CA ASP A 347 -28.98 16.63 13.06
C ASP A 347 -29.24 15.35 13.86
N GLY A 348 -29.86 14.34 13.22
CA GLY A 348 -30.01 12.99 13.76
C GLY A 348 -31.27 12.75 14.59
N LYS A 349 -32.23 13.73 14.66
CA LYS A 349 -33.50 13.55 15.34
C LYS A 349 -34.47 12.72 14.50
N GLU A 350 -35.04 11.66 15.08
CA GLU A 350 -36.07 10.84 14.44
C GLU A 350 -37.36 11.67 14.21
N VAL A 351 -37.89 11.66 12.99
CA VAL A 351 -39.10 12.33 12.61
C VAL A 351 -40.21 11.39 12.11
N GLY A 352 -39.89 10.15 11.87
CA GLY A 352 -40.87 9.14 11.48
C GLY A 352 -40.27 7.77 11.32
N LYS A 353 -41.10 6.75 11.65
CA LYS A 353 -40.76 5.31 11.49
C LYS A 353 -41.99 4.60 10.99
N SER A 354 -41.85 3.73 9.98
CA SER A 354 -42.96 2.99 9.39
C SER A 354 -42.45 1.81 8.55
N PHE A 355 -43.38 1.15 7.86
CA PHE A 355 -43.12 0.07 6.92
C PHE A 355 -43.41 0.51 5.49
N ALA A 356 -42.65 0.01 4.55
CA ALA A 356 -42.83 0.20 3.12
C ALA A 356 -42.60 -1.11 2.35
N TYR A 357 -42.98 -1.11 1.08
CA TYR A 357 -42.72 -2.22 0.16
C TYR A 357 -41.78 -1.76 -0.96
N TYR A 358 -40.90 -2.64 -1.39
CA TYR A 358 -40.13 -2.38 -2.62
C TYR A 358 -41.06 -2.19 -3.80
N ASN A 359 -40.65 -1.36 -4.75
CA ASN A 359 -41.37 -1.03 -5.97
C ASN A 359 -42.76 -0.34 -5.73
N LYS A 360 -43.03 0.12 -4.52
CA LYS A 360 -44.20 0.93 -4.17
C LYS A 360 -43.79 2.32 -3.73
N ASN A 361 -44.70 3.29 -3.93
CA ASN A 361 -44.46 4.66 -3.46
C ASN A 361 -44.40 4.70 -1.93
N ILE A 362 -43.34 5.31 -1.40
CA ILE A 362 -43.16 5.62 0.01
C ILE A 362 -43.64 7.06 0.19
N ASP A 363 -44.78 7.22 0.81
CA ASP A 363 -45.43 8.54 1.03
C ASP A 363 -44.73 9.26 2.18
N LEU A 364 -44.23 10.45 1.90
CA LEU A 364 -43.66 11.38 2.87
C LEU A 364 -44.51 12.62 3.10
N SER A 365 -45.77 12.63 2.63
CA SER A 365 -46.66 13.80 2.71
C SER A 365 -46.85 14.35 4.13
N LYS A 366 -46.66 13.51 5.14
CA LYS A 366 -46.75 13.89 6.57
C LYS A 366 -45.44 14.42 7.16
N VAL A 367 -44.30 14.28 6.44
CA VAL A 367 -43.01 14.80 6.90
C VAL A 367 -42.89 16.26 6.45
N PRO A 368 -42.51 17.25 7.27
CA PRO A 368 -42.33 18.63 6.85
C PRO A 368 -41.38 18.79 5.67
N ARG A 369 -41.45 19.88 4.90
CA ARG A 369 -40.49 20.14 3.82
C ARG A 369 -39.11 20.35 4.39
N GLY A 370 -38.09 19.66 3.81
CA GLY A 370 -36.71 19.70 4.30
C GLY A 370 -35.83 18.62 3.70
N THR A 371 -34.63 18.54 4.24
CA THR A 371 -33.67 17.48 3.90
C THR A 371 -33.59 16.48 5.05
N TYR A 372 -33.66 15.20 4.72
CA TYR A 372 -33.75 14.11 5.68
C TYR A 372 -32.82 12.97 5.31
N ILE A 373 -32.50 12.12 6.28
CA ILE A 373 -31.85 10.83 6.10
C ILE A 373 -32.91 9.75 6.29
N PHE A 374 -33.14 8.97 5.25
CA PHE A 374 -34.01 7.80 5.27
C PHE A 374 -33.15 6.56 5.45
N THR A 375 -33.46 5.73 6.44
CA THR A 375 -32.72 4.51 6.74
C THR A 375 -33.63 3.29 6.68
N TYR A 376 -33.16 2.18 6.16
CA TYR A 376 -33.84 0.90 6.19
C TYR A 376 -32.84 -0.24 6.18
N LYS A 377 -33.25 -1.44 6.63
CA LYS A 377 -32.46 -2.66 6.46
C LYS A 377 -32.85 -3.36 5.16
N ASN A 378 -31.85 -3.68 4.33
CA ASN A 378 -32.10 -4.48 3.15
C ASN A 378 -32.38 -5.96 3.52
N GLU A 379 -32.64 -6.80 2.54
CA GLU A 379 -32.95 -8.23 2.71
C GLU A 379 -31.87 -9.03 3.46
N LYS A 380 -30.62 -8.55 3.41
CA LYS A 380 -29.49 -9.16 4.13
C LYS A 380 -29.32 -8.59 5.54
N GLY A 381 -30.25 -7.75 6.01
CA GLY A 381 -30.20 -7.09 7.31
C GLY A 381 -29.19 -5.93 7.38
N LEU A 382 -28.58 -5.53 6.27
CA LEU A 382 -27.63 -4.42 6.21
C LEU A 382 -28.35 -3.08 6.18
N LEU A 383 -27.94 -2.15 7.05
CA LEU A 383 -28.49 -0.80 7.12
C LEU A 383 -28.15 -0.01 5.85
N GLN A 384 -29.17 0.52 5.18
CA GLN A 384 -29.06 1.40 4.03
C GLN A 384 -29.47 2.82 4.45
N GLN A 385 -28.80 3.81 3.88
CA GLN A 385 -29.10 5.21 4.13
C GLN A 385 -29.27 5.97 2.80
N ILE A 386 -30.33 6.77 2.71
CA ILE A 386 -30.65 7.56 1.53
C ILE A 386 -30.93 8.98 1.98
N LYS A 387 -30.26 9.96 1.37
CA LYS A 387 -30.62 11.37 1.57
C LYS A 387 -31.82 11.71 0.70
N ILE A 388 -32.88 12.19 1.31
CA ILE A 388 -34.11 12.59 0.64
C ILE A 388 -34.36 14.08 0.84
N ILE A 389 -34.96 14.71 -0.15
CA ILE A 389 -35.42 16.11 -0.09
C ILE A 389 -36.93 16.08 -0.37
N ARG A 390 -37.69 16.64 0.56
CA ARG A 390 -39.13 16.80 0.43
C ARG A 390 -39.50 18.27 0.19
#